data_2d4093ebb506216507d393e68496ad9e
#
_entry.id   2d4093ebb506216507d393e68496ad9e
#
_cell.length_a   1.000
_cell.length_b   1.000
_cell.length_c   1.000
_cell.angle_alpha   90.00
_cell.angle_beta   90.00
_cell.angle_gamma   90.00
#
_symmetry.space_group_name_H-M   'P 1'
#
loop_
_entity.id
_entity.type
_entity.pdbx_description
1 polymer ?
#
loop_
_entity_poly.entity_id
_entity_poly.type
_entity_poly.pdbx_seq_one_letter_code
_entity_poly.pdbx_strand_id
1 'polypeptide(L)'
;LLAVDALSAGYGRSQALFGVSLRIPPRGATAVLGRNGAGKSTLLKTLFGELAPMAGTIRFDGAEMQDEAAERRIRRGLGYVPQEHAIFAKLTVRENLLLGCVRQADRSGVDYVLDFFPKLAQRLGQTAGTLSGGERKMLAIGRAILGKPKLLMLDEPTEGVWVGVIEEIADRLRQLSREMAVILVEQHIELALDVAHYAYVIDRGHVALEGPAAQVKCDPALIRHLAP
;
A
#
# COMPACT_ATOMS: atom_id res chain seq x y z
N LEU A 1 3.10 -9.09 12.50
CA LEU A 1 3.13 -9.54 11.11
C LEU A 1 4.42 -9.11 10.41
N LEU A 2 4.68 -7.80 10.30
CA LEU A 2 5.91 -7.27 9.71
C LEU A 2 6.70 -6.51 10.77
N ALA A 3 7.99 -6.79 10.84
CA ALA A 3 8.97 -6.08 11.66
C ALA A 3 10.16 -5.64 10.80
N VAL A 4 10.48 -4.37 10.89
CA VAL A 4 11.61 -3.75 10.21
C VAL A 4 12.53 -3.14 11.25
N ASP A 5 13.81 -3.45 11.19
CA ASP A 5 14.81 -2.96 12.14
C ASP A 5 15.96 -2.29 11.40
N ALA A 6 16.18 -1.02 11.70
CA ALA A 6 17.28 -0.18 11.22
C ALA A 6 17.48 -0.23 9.69
N LEU A 7 16.37 -0.25 8.92
CA LEU A 7 16.38 -0.39 7.47
C LEU A 7 17.00 0.84 6.80
N SER A 8 18.01 0.61 5.99
CA SER A 8 18.61 1.60 5.09
C SER A 8 18.45 1.12 3.65
N ALA A 9 18.02 2.00 2.75
CA ALA A 9 17.79 1.69 1.35
C ALA A 9 17.92 2.93 0.46
N GLY A 10 18.13 2.73 -0.85
CA GLY A 10 18.28 3.83 -1.80
C GLY A 10 18.54 3.32 -3.22
N TYR A 11 18.86 4.21 -4.11
CA TYR A 11 19.05 3.94 -5.54
C TYR A 11 20.54 4.12 -5.92
N GLY A 12 21.21 3.03 -6.26
CA GLY A 12 22.64 3.06 -6.55
C GLY A 12 23.44 3.57 -5.37
N ARG A 13 24.08 4.75 -5.48
CA ARG A 13 24.83 5.38 -4.39
C ARG A 13 24.01 6.37 -3.57
N SER A 14 22.79 6.69 -3.99
CA SER A 14 21.93 7.67 -3.31
C SER A 14 21.06 6.94 -2.28
N GLN A 15 21.37 7.12 -1.00
CA GLN A 15 20.57 6.59 0.10
C GLN A 15 19.33 7.48 0.32
N ALA A 16 18.17 6.88 0.51
CA ALA A 16 16.90 7.54 0.73
C ALA A 16 16.27 7.20 2.09
N LEU A 17 16.63 6.07 2.70
CA LEU A 17 16.19 5.65 4.02
C LEU A 17 17.39 5.41 4.92
N PHE A 18 17.32 5.90 6.15
CA PHE A 18 18.41 5.90 7.10
C PHE A 18 17.96 5.28 8.44
N GLY A 19 18.13 3.97 8.58
CA GLY A 19 17.85 3.27 9.83
C GLY A 19 16.38 3.24 10.23
N VAL A 20 15.46 3.16 9.27
CA VAL A 20 14.01 3.12 9.52
C VAL A 20 13.63 1.85 10.25
N SER A 21 12.91 1.98 11.38
CA SER A 21 12.33 0.86 12.11
C SER A 21 10.82 1.03 12.21
N LEU A 22 10.06 -0.05 11.98
CA LEU A 22 8.62 -0.04 12.09
C LEU A 22 8.04 -1.42 12.42
N ARG A 23 6.83 -1.43 12.93
CA ARG A 23 6.09 -2.64 13.30
C ARG A 23 4.67 -2.57 12.74
N ILE A 24 4.26 -3.61 12.02
CA ILE A 24 2.91 -3.71 11.45
C ILE A 24 2.21 -4.91 12.11
N PRO A 25 1.06 -4.70 12.76
CA PRO A 25 0.27 -5.79 13.34
C PRO A 25 -0.38 -6.66 12.25
N PRO A 26 -0.95 -7.84 12.61
CA PRO A 26 -1.60 -8.72 11.62
C PRO A 26 -2.87 -8.17 11.00
N ARG A 27 -3.47 -7.17 11.61
CA ARG A 27 -4.68 -6.48 11.14
C ARG A 27 -4.59 -4.99 11.48
N GLY A 28 -5.37 -4.20 10.79
CA GLY A 28 -5.42 -2.76 10.96
C GLY A 28 -4.68 -2.03 9.84
N ALA A 29 -5.01 -0.76 9.69
CA ALA A 29 -4.30 0.13 8.78
C ALA A 29 -3.21 0.90 9.52
N THR A 30 -2.04 1.00 8.90
CA THR A 30 -0.92 1.82 9.33
C THR A 30 -0.62 2.85 8.25
N ALA A 31 -0.69 4.13 8.59
CA ALA A 31 -0.32 5.21 7.69
C ALA A 31 1.20 5.42 7.71
N VAL A 32 1.76 5.65 6.53
CA VAL A 32 3.13 6.15 6.36
C VAL A 32 3.03 7.51 5.66
N LEU A 33 3.24 8.55 6.44
CA LEU A 33 3.12 9.94 6.04
C LEU A 33 4.50 10.55 5.80
N GLY A 34 4.54 11.64 5.06
CA GLY A 34 5.77 12.37 4.79
C GLY A 34 5.67 13.15 3.48
N ARG A 35 6.56 14.12 3.34
CA ARG A 35 6.66 14.95 2.12
C ARG A 35 7.05 14.13 0.89
N ASN A 36 6.85 14.72 -0.30
CA ASN A 36 7.40 14.15 -1.52
C ASN A 36 8.93 14.05 -1.42
N GLY A 37 9.47 12.90 -1.81
CA GLY A 37 10.90 12.62 -1.67
C GLY A 37 11.35 12.21 -0.26
N ALA A 38 10.47 12.13 0.75
CA ALA A 38 10.85 11.72 2.11
C ALA A 38 11.31 10.26 2.21
N GLY A 39 11.04 9.40 1.20
CA GLY A 39 11.44 7.99 1.19
C GLY A 39 10.28 7.00 1.28
N LYS A 40 9.02 7.45 1.28
CA LYS A 40 7.83 6.58 1.44
C LYS A 40 7.76 5.44 0.41
N SER A 41 7.79 5.77 -0.88
CA SER A 41 7.77 4.77 -1.97
C SER A 41 9.02 3.90 -1.98
N THR A 42 10.19 4.45 -1.56
CA THR A 42 11.42 3.68 -1.38
C THR A 42 11.22 2.61 -0.30
N LEU A 43 10.56 2.95 0.82
CA LEU A 43 10.21 1.99 1.87
C LEU A 43 9.33 0.87 1.30
N LEU A 44 8.22 1.20 0.63
CA LEU A 44 7.32 0.18 0.07
C LEU A 44 8.02 -0.72 -0.95
N LYS A 45 8.81 -0.16 -1.87
CA LYS A 45 9.59 -0.93 -2.86
C LYS A 45 10.61 -1.84 -2.20
N THR A 46 11.26 -1.39 -1.11
CA THR A 46 12.20 -2.22 -0.36
C THR A 46 11.47 -3.34 0.39
N LEU A 47 10.33 -3.06 1.00
CA LEU A 47 9.51 -4.08 1.66
C LEU A 47 8.95 -5.10 0.67
N PHE A 48 8.59 -4.66 -0.53
CA PHE A 48 8.08 -5.53 -1.58
C PHE A 48 9.17 -6.39 -2.25
N GLY A 49 10.43 -5.93 -2.23
CA GLY A 49 11.58 -6.63 -2.82
C GLY A 49 11.91 -6.19 -4.23
N GLU A 50 11.40 -5.04 -4.68
CA GLU A 50 11.83 -4.37 -5.91
C GLU A 50 13.17 -3.66 -5.72
N LEU A 51 13.48 -3.26 -4.49
CA LEU A 51 14.70 -2.60 -4.11
C LEU A 51 15.38 -3.39 -2.99
N ALA A 52 16.64 -3.73 -3.18
CA ALA A 52 17.42 -4.40 -2.14
C ALA A 52 17.77 -3.42 -1.02
N PRO A 53 17.67 -3.81 0.26
CA PRO A 53 18.15 -2.99 1.37
C PRO A 53 19.67 -2.88 1.35
N MET A 54 20.18 -1.72 1.80
CA MET A 54 21.61 -1.49 2.01
C MET A 54 22.06 -2.00 3.38
N ALA A 55 21.16 -1.95 4.38
CA ALA A 55 21.39 -2.44 5.75
C ALA A 55 20.04 -2.64 6.46
N GLY A 56 20.08 -3.32 7.60
CA GLY A 56 18.91 -3.60 8.42
C GLY A 56 18.26 -4.92 8.12
N THR A 57 17.19 -5.25 8.85
CA THR A 57 16.47 -6.53 8.70
C THR A 57 14.99 -6.31 8.47
N ILE A 58 14.40 -7.18 7.67
CA ILE A 58 12.96 -7.23 7.40
C ILE A 58 12.47 -8.63 7.76
N ARG A 59 11.56 -8.73 8.73
CA ARG A 59 10.93 -10.00 9.14
C ARG A 59 9.44 -9.98 8.85
N PHE A 60 8.96 -11.03 8.22
CA PHE A 60 7.54 -11.23 7.94
C PHE A 60 7.09 -12.58 8.49
N ASP A 61 6.05 -12.60 9.32
CA ASP A 61 5.61 -13.78 10.09
C ASP A 61 6.77 -14.43 10.88
N GLY A 62 7.65 -13.60 11.46
CA GLY A 62 8.79 -14.04 12.26
C GLY A 62 10.03 -14.49 11.48
N ALA A 63 9.93 -14.65 10.16
CA ALA A 63 11.05 -15.09 9.32
C ALA A 63 11.66 -13.93 8.52
N GLU A 64 12.97 -13.88 8.44
CA GLU A 64 13.71 -12.89 7.64
C GLU A 64 13.39 -13.02 6.15
N MET A 65 13.30 -11.89 5.46
CA MET A 65 13.00 -11.87 4.04
C MET A 65 13.76 -10.78 3.25
N GLN A 66 14.71 -10.07 3.86
CA GLN A 66 15.41 -8.95 3.20
C GLN A 66 16.11 -9.37 1.89
N ASP A 67 16.59 -10.63 1.82
CA ASP A 67 17.28 -11.17 0.64
C ASP A 67 16.34 -11.90 -0.33
N GLU A 68 15.04 -11.91 -0.06
CA GLU A 68 14.05 -12.57 -0.92
C GLU A 68 13.58 -11.66 -2.05
N ALA A 69 13.52 -12.23 -3.26
CA ALA A 69 12.90 -11.59 -4.41
C ALA A 69 11.39 -11.36 -4.20
N ALA A 70 10.81 -10.39 -4.91
CA ALA A 70 9.41 -10.00 -4.81
C ALA A 70 8.44 -11.19 -4.97
N GLU A 71 8.71 -12.13 -5.88
CA GLU A 71 7.86 -13.31 -6.10
C GLU A 71 7.75 -14.20 -4.87
N ARG A 72 8.83 -14.34 -4.08
CA ARG A 72 8.81 -15.10 -2.83
C ARG A 72 8.00 -14.35 -1.77
N ARG A 73 8.17 -13.03 -1.68
CA ARG A 73 7.41 -12.18 -0.74
C ARG A 73 5.92 -12.19 -1.05
N ILE A 74 5.53 -12.16 -2.33
CA ILE A 74 4.14 -12.33 -2.77
C ILE A 74 3.61 -13.72 -2.33
N ARG A 75 4.42 -14.78 -2.45
CA ARG A 75 4.03 -16.12 -1.99
C ARG A 75 3.83 -16.22 -0.48
N ARG A 76 4.50 -15.39 0.30
CA ARG A 76 4.29 -15.27 1.74
C ARG A 76 3.03 -14.51 2.12
N GLY A 77 2.47 -13.74 1.18
CA GLY A 77 1.25 -12.97 1.37
C GLY A 77 1.46 -11.46 1.39
N LEU A 78 2.48 -10.93 0.74
CA LEU A 78 2.59 -9.50 0.49
C LEU A 78 1.84 -9.14 -0.79
N GLY A 79 1.00 -8.09 -0.72
CA GLY A 79 0.37 -7.44 -1.86
C GLY A 79 0.87 -6.00 -1.96
N TYR A 80 1.04 -5.51 -3.19
CA TYR A 80 1.48 -4.14 -3.44
C TYR A 80 0.69 -3.51 -4.59
N VAL A 81 0.20 -2.31 -4.36
CA VAL A 81 -0.42 -1.44 -5.36
C VAL A 81 0.46 -0.21 -5.50
N PRO A 82 1.24 -0.09 -6.57
CA PRO A 82 2.12 1.05 -6.81
C PRO A 82 1.30 2.30 -7.19
N GLN A 83 1.90 3.47 -7.02
CA GLN A 83 1.33 4.77 -7.38
C GLN A 83 0.96 4.82 -8.86
N GLU A 84 1.88 4.41 -9.74
CA GLU A 84 1.73 4.40 -11.19
C GLU A 84 1.75 2.98 -11.76
N HIS A 85 1.26 2.82 -12.98
CA HIS A 85 1.28 1.56 -13.73
C HIS A 85 0.64 0.38 -12.98
N ALA A 86 -0.29 0.68 -12.07
CA ALA A 86 -0.92 -0.32 -11.21
C ALA A 86 -1.86 -1.29 -11.95
N ILE A 87 -2.21 -1.03 -13.22
CA ILE A 87 -3.09 -1.86 -14.05
C ILE A 87 -2.48 -2.17 -15.42
N PHE A 88 -2.95 -3.23 -16.05
CA PHE A 88 -2.63 -3.54 -17.46
C PHE A 88 -3.63 -2.80 -18.36
N ALA A 89 -3.25 -1.60 -18.82
CA ALA A 89 -4.13 -0.67 -19.50
C ALA A 89 -4.74 -1.21 -20.81
N LYS A 90 -4.05 -2.13 -21.51
CA LYS A 90 -4.51 -2.75 -22.78
C LYS A 90 -5.46 -3.92 -22.56
N LEU A 91 -5.54 -4.46 -21.36
CA LEU A 91 -6.45 -5.55 -21.00
C LEU A 91 -7.79 -4.99 -20.53
N THR A 92 -8.83 -5.81 -20.61
CA THR A 92 -10.14 -5.50 -20.05
C THR A 92 -10.10 -5.52 -18.52
N VAL A 93 -11.13 -4.97 -17.87
CA VAL A 93 -11.32 -5.07 -16.40
C VAL A 93 -11.31 -6.53 -15.96
N ARG A 94 -12.08 -7.40 -16.64
CA ARG A 94 -12.15 -8.85 -16.35
C ARG A 94 -10.77 -9.49 -16.43
N GLU A 95 -10.01 -9.25 -17.50
CA GLU A 95 -8.67 -9.81 -17.67
C GLU A 95 -7.71 -9.35 -16.59
N ASN A 96 -7.74 -8.06 -16.22
CA ASN A 96 -6.96 -7.54 -15.09
C ASN A 96 -7.28 -8.28 -13.78
N LEU A 97 -8.56 -8.49 -13.46
CA LEU A 97 -8.96 -9.24 -12.26
C LEU A 97 -8.50 -10.70 -12.32
N LEU A 98 -8.66 -11.38 -13.46
CA LEU A 98 -8.22 -12.77 -13.63
C LEU A 98 -6.71 -12.95 -13.39
N LEU A 99 -5.89 -11.96 -13.73
CA LEU A 99 -4.46 -11.98 -13.40
C LEU A 99 -4.20 -11.99 -11.88
N GLY A 100 -5.09 -11.40 -11.07
CA GLY A 100 -5.01 -11.49 -9.60
C GLY A 100 -5.27 -12.92 -9.09
N CYS A 101 -5.99 -13.75 -9.85
CA CYS A 101 -6.34 -15.12 -9.49
C CYS A 101 -5.36 -16.18 -9.98
N VAL A 102 -4.27 -15.82 -10.68
CA VAL A 102 -3.37 -16.81 -11.35
C VAL A 102 -2.85 -17.90 -10.40
N ARG A 103 -2.76 -17.62 -9.12
CA ARG A 103 -2.32 -18.57 -8.09
C ARG A 103 -3.44 -19.35 -7.41
N GLN A 104 -4.70 -19.13 -7.78
CA GLN A 104 -5.86 -19.76 -7.16
C GLN A 104 -6.55 -20.66 -8.17
N ALA A 105 -6.86 -21.89 -7.76
CA ALA A 105 -7.68 -22.79 -8.56
C ALA A 105 -9.13 -22.30 -8.66
N ASP A 106 -9.58 -21.56 -7.65
CA ASP A 106 -10.93 -21.02 -7.55
C ASP A 106 -10.93 -19.52 -7.95
N ARG A 107 -11.83 -19.16 -8.85
CA ARG A 107 -12.05 -17.79 -9.36
C ARG A 107 -13.22 -17.08 -8.66
N SER A 108 -13.84 -17.68 -7.65
CA SER A 108 -14.94 -17.07 -6.89
C SER A 108 -14.55 -15.76 -6.20
N GLY A 109 -13.25 -15.53 -5.96
CA GLY A 109 -12.75 -14.27 -5.46
C GLY A 109 -13.05 -13.06 -6.35
N VAL A 110 -13.30 -13.27 -7.66
CA VAL A 110 -13.68 -12.18 -8.57
C VAL A 110 -15.04 -11.62 -8.18
N ASP A 111 -16.00 -12.46 -7.83
CA ASP A 111 -17.34 -12.03 -7.41
C ASP A 111 -17.25 -11.21 -6.12
N TYR A 112 -16.42 -11.64 -5.15
CA TYR A 112 -16.12 -10.85 -3.95
C TYR A 112 -15.60 -9.44 -4.29
N VAL A 113 -14.66 -9.32 -5.24
CA VAL A 113 -14.12 -8.01 -5.66
C VAL A 113 -15.19 -7.17 -6.36
N LEU A 114 -16.07 -7.77 -7.14
CA LEU A 114 -17.16 -7.06 -7.83
C LEU A 114 -18.24 -6.59 -6.85
N ASP A 115 -18.53 -7.34 -5.80
CA ASP A 115 -19.38 -6.89 -4.68
C ASP A 115 -18.71 -5.78 -3.88
N PHE A 116 -17.39 -5.89 -3.72
CA PHE A 116 -16.59 -4.89 -3.02
C PHE A 116 -16.46 -3.58 -3.81
N PHE A 117 -16.37 -3.64 -5.14
CA PHE A 117 -16.30 -2.51 -6.06
C PHE A 117 -17.37 -2.64 -7.17
N PRO A 118 -18.67 -2.35 -6.89
CA PRO A 118 -19.76 -2.58 -7.85
C PRO A 118 -19.62 -1.83 -9.18
N LYS A 119 -18.89 -0.71 -9.19
CA LYS A 119 -18.61 0.05 -10.43
C LYS A 119 -17.82 -0.78 -11.44
N LEU A 120 -16.96 -1.69 -10.99
CA LEU A 120 -16.19 -2.57 -11.87
C LEU A 120 -17.05 -3.64 -12.54
N ALA A 121 -18.12 -4.10 -11.85
CA ALA A 121 -19.04 -5.11 -12.41
C ALA A 121 -19.72 -4.60 -13.68
N GLN A 122 -20.04 -3.31 -13.76
CA GLN A 122 -20.68 -2.70 -14.93
C GLN A 122 -19.72 -2.49 -16.12
N ARG A 123 -18.41 -2.72 -15.91
CA ARG A 123 -17.34 -2.38 -16.86
C ARG A 123 -16.44 -3.56 -17.23
N LEU A 124 -16.85 -4.79 -16.91
CA LEU A 124 -16.00 -5.99 -17.07
C LEU A 124 -15.40 -6.16 -18.47
N GLY A 125 -16.14 -5.82 -19.52
CA GLY A 125 -15.67 -5.86 -20.90
C GLY A 125 -14.89 -4.63 -21.37
N GLN A 126 -14.85 -3.56 -20.56
CA GLN A 126 -14.18 -2.31 -20.93
C GLN A 126 -12.67 -2.44 -20.81
N THR A 127 -11.93 -1.83 -21.76
CA THR A 127 -10.46 -1.71 -21.70
C THR A 127 -10.06 -0.86 -20.49
N ALA A 128 -9.21 -1.38 -19.62
CA ALA A 128 -8.88 -0.78 -18.33
C ALA A 128 -8.23 0.61 -18.46
N GLY A 129 -7.50 0.86 -19.55
CA GLY A 129 -6.91 2.18 -19.81
C GLY A 129 -7.93 3.29 -20.05
N THR A 130 -9.20 2.96 -20.36
CA THR A 130 -10.29 3.95 -20.58
C THR A 130 -11.11 4.24 -19.33
N LEU A 131 -10.82 3.59 -18.21
CA LEU A 131 -11.44 3.84 -16.91
C LEU A 131 -11.06 5.21 -16.36
N SER A 132 -11.91 5.78 -15.52
CA SER A 132 -11.56 6.96 -14.70
C SER A 132 -10.40 6.66 -13.74
N GLY A 133 -9.74 7.70 -13.22
CA GLY A 133 -8.66 7.55 -12.24
C GLY A 133 -9.06 6.69 -11.05
N GLY A 134 -10.22 6.97 -10.45
CA GLY A 134 -10.74 6.20 -9.32
C GLY A 134 -11.07 4.75 -9.66
N GLU A 135 -11.71 4.49 -10.80
CA GLU A 135 -11.99 3.13 -11.26
C GLU A 135 -10.69 2.32 -11.51
N ARG A 136 -9.65 2.98 -12.04
CA ARG A 136 -8.32 2.35 -12.19
C ARG A 136 -7.71 1.97 -10.83
N LYS A 137 -7.80 2.87 -9.82
CA LYS A 137 -7.34 2.57 -8.46
C LYS A 137 -8.15 1.43 -7.83
N MET A 138 -9.48 1.43 -7.97
CA MET A 138 -10.34 0.31 -7.51
C MET A 138 -9.96 -1.02 -8.18
N LEU A 139 -9.70 -1.01 -9.48
CA LEU A 139 -9.25 -2.20 -10.23
C LEU A 139 -7.90 -2.71 -9.73
N ALA A 140 -6.95 -1.82 -9.49
CA ALA A 140 -5.63 -2.18 -8.96
C ALA A 140 -5.72 -2.81 -7.56
N ILE A 141 -6.51 -2.19 -6.67
CA ILE A 141 -6.77 -2.72 -5.32
C ILE A 141 -7.49 -4.08 -5.41
N GLY A 142 -8.56 -4.17 -6.22
CA GLY A 142 -9.32 -5.40 -6.43
C GLY A 142 -8.43 -6.56 -6.91
N ARG A 143 -7.56 -6.29 -7.90
CA ARG A 143 -6.59 -7.29 -8.36
C ARG A 143 -5.61 -7.73 -7.28
N ALA A 144 -5.14 -6.81 -6.44
CA ALA A 144 -4.22 -7.14 -5.36
C ALA A 144 -4.88 -8.00 -4.26
N ILE A 145 -6.15 -7.73 -3.94
CA ILE A 145 -6.93 -8.49 -2.95
C ILE A 145 -7.14 -9.93 -3.40
N LEU A 146 -7.32 -10.16 -4.71
CA LEU A 146 -7.46 -11.50 -5.28
C LEU A 146 -6.26 -12.40 -5.00
N GLY A 147 -5.08 -11.82 -4.77
CA GLY A 147 -3.91 -12.55 -4.28
C GLY A 147 -4.04 -13.07 -2.83
N LYS A 148 -5.11 -12.73 -2.12
CA LYS A 148 -5.34 -13.02 -0.68
C LYS A 148 -4.14 -12.66 0.19
N PRO A 149 -3.69 -11.39 0.15
CA PRO A 149 -2.52 -10.96 0.89
C PRO A 149 -2.82 -10.95 2.39
N LYS A 150 -1.79 -11.22 3.20
CA LYS A 150 -1.80 -10.97 4.66
C LYS A 150 -1.50 -9.50 4.97
N LEU A 151 -0.70 -8.86 4.10
CA LEU A 151 -0.34 -7.45 4.15
C LEU A 151 -0.53 -6.84 2.76
N LEU A 152 -1.38 -5.83 2.67
CA LEU A 152 -1.58 -5.02 1.46
C LEU A 152 -0.89 -3.67 1.64
N MET A 153 0.02 -3.35 0.75
CA MET A 153 0.73 -2.07 0.71
C MET A 153 0.21 -1.23 -0.45
N LEU A 154 -0.15 0.02 -0.18
CA LEU A 154 -0.76 0.95 -1.13
C LEU A 154 0.06 2.23 -1.18
N ASP A 155 0.51 2.60 -2.36
CA ASP A 155 1.30 3.81 -2.61
C ASP A 155 0.41 4.86 -3.29
N GLU A 156 -0.03 5.86 -2.51
CA GLU A 156 -0.87 6.99 -2.92
C GLU A 156 -2.14 6.55 -3.70
N PRO A 157 -2.98 5.68 -3.11
CA PRO A 157 -4.16 5.14 -3.79
C PRO A 157 -5.23 6.17 -4.12
N THR A 158 -5.18 7.38 -3.54
CA THR A 158 -6.16 8.44 -3.82
C THR A 158 -5.62 9.57 -4.69
N GLU A 159 -4.34 9.51 -5.08
CA GLU A 159 -3.75 10.51 -5.96
C GLU A 159 -4.43 10.57 -7.33
N GLY A 160 -4.78 11.79 -7.77
CA GLY A 160 -5.46 12.02 -9.05
C GLY A 160 -6.89 11.49 -9.13
N VAL A 161 -7.49 11.19 -7.97
CA VAL A 161 -8.88 10.71 -7.86
C VAL A 161 -9.80 11.88 -7.50
N TRP A 162 -10.99 11.91 -8.09
CA TRP A 162 -12.01 12.89 -7.74
C TRP A 162 -12.51 12.71 -6.29
N VAL A 163 -12.74 13.82 -5.57
CA VAL A 163 -13.06 13.85 -4.15
C VAL A 163 -14.20 12.88 -3.76
N GLY A 164 -15.27 12.80 -4.58
CA GLY A 164 -16.39 11.90 -4.29
C GLY A 164 -16.06 10.39 -4.36
N VAL A 165 -14.90 10.03 -4.94
CA VAL A 165 -14.42 8.63 -5.01
C VAL A 165 -13.37 8.35 -3.94
N ILE A 166 -12.72 9.39 -3.42
CA ILE A 166 -11.71 9.27 -2.34
C ILE A 166 -12.34 8.63 -1.10
N GLU A 167 -13.50 9.12 -0.67
CA GLU A 167 -14.23 8.58 0.49
C GLU A 167 -14.64 7.10 0.27
N GLU A 168 -15.09 6.76 -0.93
CA GLU A 168 -15.41 5.38 -1.27
C GLU A 168 -14.19 4.46 -1.12
N ILE A 169 -13.02 4.88 -1.62
CA ILE A 169 -11.76 4.14 -1.46
C ILE A 169 -11.41 4.05 0.03
N ALA A 170 -11.51 5.15 0.79
CA ALA A 170 -11.21 5.17 2.21
C ALA A 170 -12.09 4.18 3.00
N ASP A 171 -13.41 4.15 2.72
CA ASP A 171 -14.33 3.20 3.35
C ASP A 171 -13.95 1.75 3.05
N ARG A 172 -13.56 1.47 1.80
CA ARG A 172 -13.08 0.14 1.41
C ARG A 172 -11.78 -0.23 2.12
N LEU A 173 -10.87 0.72 2.29
CA LEU A 173 -9.62 0.49 3.04
C LEU A 173 -9.89 0.25 4.54
N ARG A 174 -10.84 0.99 5.15
CA ARG A 174 -11.30 0.72 6.53
C ARG A 174 -11.87 -0.70 6.67
N GLN A 175 -12.66 -1.15 5.69
CA GLN A 175 -13.21 -2.50 5.67
C GLN A 175 -12.09 -3.55 5.55
N LEU A 176 -11.17 -3.42 4.60
CA LEU A 176 -10.05 -4.33 4.41
C LEU A 176 -9.16 -4.43 5.65
N SER A 177 -8.92 -3.31 6.33
CA SER A 177 -8.07 -3.28 7.52
C SER A 177 -8.62 -4.10 8.70
N ARG A 178 -9.91 -4.42 8.71
CA ARG A 178 -10.50 -5.33 9.71
C ARG A 178 -10.12 -6.80 9.47
N GLU A 179 -9.81 -7.14 8.22
CA GLU A 179 -9.54 -8.51 7.79
C GLU A 179 -8.04 -8.79 7.68
N MET A 180 -7.26 -7.80 7.25
CA MET A 180 -5.82 -7.93 6.99
C MET A 180 -5.03 -6.70 7.44
N ALA A 181 -3.71 -6.80 7.41
CA ALA A 181 -2.84 -5.64 7.60
C ALA A 181 -2.82 -4.78 6.33
N VAL A 182 -2.87 -3.46 6.50
CA VAL A 182 -2.77 -2.48 5.42
C VAL A 182 -1.69 -1.47 5.75
N ILE A 183 -0.75 -1.23 4.85
CA ILE A 183 0.11 -0.05 4.87
C ILE A 183 -0.42 0.92 3.83
N LEU A 184 -0.73 2.14 4.26
CA LEU A 184 -1.24 3.22 3.45
C LEU A 184 -0.23 4.35 3.40
N VAL A 185 0.42 4.53 2.26
CA VAL A 185 1.22 5.73 1.98
C VAL A 185 0.31 6.75 1.32
N GLU A 186 0.21 7.95 1.88
CA GLU A 186 -0.67 9.01 1.39
C GLU A 186 -0.08 10.40 1.61
N GLN A 187 -0.47 11.32 0.74
CA GLN A 187 -0.24 12.75 0.88
C GLN A 187 -1.43 13.45 1.57
N HIS A 188 -2.63 12.92 1.43
CA HIS A 188 -3.83 13.38 2.12
C HIS A 188 -3.80 12.95 3.58
N ILE A 189 -3.15 13.77 4.43
CA ILE A 189 -2.86 13.45 5.83
C ILE A 189 -4.12 13.11 6.61
N GLU A 190 -5.17 13.93 6.49
CA GLU A 190 -6.42 13.73 7.21
C GLU A 190 -7.05 12.39 6.85
N LEU A 191 -7.14 12.08 5.56
CA LEU A 191 -7.68 10.81 5.08
C LEU A 191 -6.88 9.62 5.61
N ALA A 192 -5.54 9.70 5.50
CA ALA A 192 -4.69 8.62 5.96
C ALA A 192 -4.84 8.35 7.46
N LEU A 193 -4.90 9.41 8.27
CA LEU A 193 -5.07 9.30 9.72
C LEU A 193 -6.48 8.87 10.12
N ASP A 194 -7.50 9.17 9.32
CA ASP A 194 -8.88 8.72 9.57
C ASP A 194 -9.10 7.23 9.20
N VAL A 195 -8.29 6.70 8.29
CA VAL A 195 -8.30 5.27 7.93
C VAL A 195 -7.41 4.45 8.86
N ALA A 196 -6.29 5.01 9.29
CA ALA A 196 -5.25 4.29 10.02
C ALA A 196 -5.52 4.21 11.53
N HIS A 197 -5.00 3.13 12.15
CA HIS A 197 -4.95 2.95 13.60
C HIS A 197 -3.63 3.45 14.20
N TYR A 198 -2.56 3.38 13.41
CA TYR A 198 -1.21 3.80 13.78
C TYR A 198 -0.57 4.55 12.62
N ALA A 199 0.34 5.47 12.90
CA ALA A 199 1.01 6.24 11.87
C ALA A 199 2.52 6.37 12.14
N TYR A 200 3.28 6.34 11.06
CA TYR A 200 4.69 6.71 10.99
C TYR A 200 4.84 7.93 10.09
N VAL A 201 5.54 8.94 10.55
CA VAL A 201 5.89 10.12 9.75
C VAL A 201 7.36 10.01 9.36
N ILE A 202 7.61 9.94 8.06
CA ILE A 202 8.95 9.89 7.50
C ILE A 202 9.35 11.30 7.05
N ASP A 203 10.47 11.78 7.58
CA ASP A 203 11.10 13.02 7.17
C ASP A 203 12.56 12.75 6.81
N ARG A 204 12.96 13.11 5.58
CA ARG A 204 14.33 12.94 5.05
C ARG A 204 14.91 11.53 5.29
N GLY A 205 14.07 10.52 5.10
CA GLY A 205 14.47 9.12 5.22
C GLY A 205 14.53 8.57 6.65
N HIS A 206 14.11 9.31 7.65
CA HIS A 206 14.04 8.88 9.05
C HIS A 206 12.59 8.84 9.54
N VAL A 207 12.29 7.98 10.51
CA VAL A 207 11.05 8.08 11.27
C VAL A 207 11.17 9.24 12.24
N ALA A 208 10.43 10.32 11.98
CA ALA A 208 10.47 11.55 12.76
C ALA A 208 9.41 11.59 13.87
N LEU A 209 8.26 10.92 13.63
CA LEU A 209 7.15 10.83 14.58
C LEU A 209 6.44 9.49 14.35
N GLU A 210 5.99 8.85 15.42
CA GLU A 210 5.16 7.65 15.35
C GLU A 210 4.18 7.57 16.53
N GLY A 211 3.06 6.90 16.33
CA GLY A 211 2.09 6.68 17.39
C GLY A 211 0.71 6.29 16.89
N PRO A 212 -0.26 6.09 17.79
CA PRO A 212 -1.66 5.95 17.43
C PRO A 212 -2.10 7.12 16.54
N ALA A 213 -2.83 6.83 15.45
CA ALA A 213 -3.19 7.83 14.45
C ALA A 213 -3.90 9.05 15.04
N ALA A 214 -4.79 8.85 16.03
CA ALA A 214 -5.49 9.93 16.73
C ALA A 214 -4.53 10.85 17.51
N GLN A 215 -3.43 10.31 18.07
CA GLN A 215 -2.42 11.10 18.77
C GLN A 215 -1.56 11.87 17.77
N VAL A 216 -1.10 11.20 16.71
CA VAL A 216 -0.30 11.83 15.65
C VAL A 216 -1.08 12.96 14.99
N LYS A 217 -2.40 12.80 14.77
CA LYS A 217 -3.28 13.84 14.20
C LYS A 217 -3.28 15.14 15.01
N CYS A 218 -3.16 15.03 16.33
CA CYS A 218 -3.17 16.18 17.25
C CYS A 218 -1.78 16.69 17.60
N ASP A 219 -0.70 16.03 17.13
CA ASP A 219 0.67 16.41 17.50
C ASP A 219 1.14 17.65 16.72
N PRO A 220 1.53 18.74 17.39
CA PRO A 220 2.05 19.92 16.71
C PRO A 220 3.31 19.67 15.87
N ALA A 221 4.07 18.59 16.17
CA ALA A 221 5.23 18.18 15.39
C ALA A 221 4.84 17.69 13.99
N LEU A 222 3.63 17.15 13.81
CA LEU A 222 3.15 16.68 12.52
C LEU A 222 3.26 17.80 11.45
N ILE A 223 2.79 19.00 11.78
CA ILE A 223 2.84 20.14 10.86
C ILE A 223 4.29 20.49 10.50
N ARG A 224 5.23 20.44 11.45
CA ARG A 224 6.66 20.78 11.22
C ARG A 224 7.32 19.82 10.22
N HIS A 225 6.96 18.53 10.24
CA HIS A 225 7.52 17.51 9.34
C HIS A 225 6.83 17.46 7.98
N LEU A 226 5.62 18.02 7.86
CA LEU A 226 4.81 17.98 6.65
C LEU A 226 4.65 19.35 5.97
N ALA A 227 4.94 20.46 6.70
CA ALA A 227 4.96 21.81 6.11
C ALA A 227 6.11 21.95 5.08
N PRO A 228 5.88 22.72 4.00
CA PRO A 228 6.86 22.94 2.94
C PRO A 228 8.17 23.61 3.41
#